data_d8ee9e9c26f06e97717229ea3e831a9f
#
_entry.id   d8ee9e9c26f06e97717229ea3e831a9f
#
_cell.length_a   1.000
_cell.length_b   1.000
_cell.length_c   1.000
_cell.angle_alpha   90.00
_cell.angle_beta   90.00
_cell.angle_gamma   90.00
#
_symmetry.space_group_name_H-M   'P 1'
#
loop_
_entity.id
_entity.type
_entity.pdbx_description
1 polymer ?
#
loop_
_entity_poly.entity_id
_entity_poly.type
_entity_poly.pdbx_seq_one_letter_code
_entity_poly.pdbx_strand_id
1 'polypeptide(L)'
;MYGYIRQGQRTALTREVIGGVPFWVLTTGRGWQRLRVRSMLRRLARHGVRTAVFEDDTWQTAAARYGIHPVPVGALRLAKLEELLDCVCPALSGKTVRLAVGENGGTARQAAQVLAKRARYIELTPPGQTALAQWLLARYGVAAGSGGQQAAA
;
A
#
# COMPACT_ATOMS: atom_id res chain seq x y z
N MET A 1 -8.29 -6.81 -16.09
CA MET A 1 -8.61 -7.95 -15.22
C MET A 1 -7.49 -8.13 -14.23
N TYR A 2 -7.78 -8.33 -12.96
CA TYR A 2 -6.78 -8.38 -11.88
C TYR A 2 -6.47 -9.81 -11.46
N GLY A 3 -5.22 -10.03 -11.05
CA GLY A 3 -4.76 -11.28 -10.44
C GLY A 3 -4.56 -11.14 -8.95
N TYR A 4 -4.72 -12.24 -8.23
CA TYR A 4 -4.28 -12.38 -6.84
C TYR A 4 -3.46 -13.66 -6.72
N ILE A 5 -2.23 -13.52 -6.24
CA ILE A 5 -1.29 -14.63 -6.10
C ILE A 5 -1.04 -14.84 -4.62
N ARG A 6 -1.51 -15.97 -4.10
CA ARG A 6 -1.45 -16.33 -2.68
C ARG A 6 -0.77 -17.68 -2.46
N GLN A 7 -0.29 -17.91 -1.25
CA GLN A 7 0.20 -19.22 -0.82
C GLN A 7 -0.95 -20.17 -0.45
N GLY A 8 -0.73 -21.48 -0.63
CA GLY A 8 -1.67 -22.50 -0.23
C GLY A 8 -1.07 -23.90 -0.26
N GLN A 9 -1.91 -24.90 -0.09
CA GLN A 9 -1.48 -26.31 -0.09
C GLN A 9 -1.27 -26.87 -1.50
N ARG A 10 -2.12 -26.48 -2.46
CA ARG A 10 -2.10 -26.98 -3.84
C ARG A 10 -2.03 -25.82 -4.84
N THR A 11 -1.33 -26.04 -5.95
CA THR A 11 -1.31 -25.08 -7.04
C THR A 11 -2.58 -25.17 -7.85
N ALA A 12 -3.37 -24.11 -7.86
CA ALA A 12 -4.64 -24.00 -8.58
C ALA A 12 -4.83 -22.59 -9.12
N LEU A 13 -5.59 -22.48 -10.21
CA LEU A 13 -6.03 -21.22 -10.79
C LEU A 13 -7.55 -21.21 -10.79
N THR A 14 -8.13 -20.31 -10.02
CA THR A 14 -9.58 -20.16 -9.81
C THR A 14 -10.02 -18.73 -10.14
N ARG A 15 -11.31 -18.53 -10.31
CA ARG A 15 -11.91 -17.21 -10.39
C ARG A 15 -12.71 -16.97 -9.13
N GLU A 16 -12.38 -15.90 -8.41
CA GLU A 16 -13.01 -15.55 -7.13
C GLU A 16 -13.45 -14.08 -7.15
N VAL A 17 -14.51 -13.77 -6.42
CA VAL A 17 -14.95 -12.39 -6.19
C VAL A 17 -14.49 -11.97 -4.80
N ILE A 18 -13.63 -10.97 -4.73
CA ILE A 18 -13.05 -10.45 -3.48
C ILE A 18 -13.45 -8.99 -3.35
N GLY A 19 -14.20 -8.65 -2.30
CA GLY A 19 -14.70 -7.28 -2.11
C GLY A 19 -15.55 -6.76 -3.29
N GLY A 20 -16.35 -7.63 -3.93
CA GLY A 20 -17.17 -7.27 -5.09
C GLY A 20 -16.40 -7.21 -6.42
N VAL A 21 -15.09 -7.39 -6.42
CA VAL A 21 -14.24 -7.33 -7.63
C VAL A 21 -13.85 -8.75 -8.08
N PRO A 22 -14.02 -9.11 -9.36
CA PRO A 22 -13.61 -10.41 -9.88
C PRO A 22 -12.09 -10.47 -10.06
N PHE A 23 -11.48 -11.49 -9.45
CA PHE A 23 -10.05 -11.79 -9.57
C PHE A 23 -9.83 -13.17 -10.19
N TRP A 24 -8.73 -13.30 -10.93
CA TRP A 24 -8.10 -14.58 -11.16
C TRP A 24 -7.14 -14.87 -10.00
N VAL A 25 -7.42 -15.91 -9.24
CA VAL A 25 -6.63 -16.27 -8.05
C VAL A 25 -5.73 -17.44 -8.38
N LEU A 26 -4.42 -17.21 -8.31
CA LEU A 26 -3.41 -18.25 -8.39
C LEU A 26 -2.98 -18.62 -6.98
N THR A 27 -3.38 -19.78 -6.52
CA THR A 27 -2.87 -20.38 -5.29
C THR A 27 -1.59 -21.15 -5.62
N THR A 28 -0.49 -20.85 -4.92
CA THR A 28 0.81 -21.50 -5.15
C THR A 28 1.06 -22.56 -4.07
N GLY A 29 1.16 -23.82 -4.48
CA GLY A 29 1.44 -24.93 -3.58
C GLY A 29 2.91 -25.02 -3.19
N ARG A 30 3.18 -25.85 -2.18
CA ARG A 30 4.54 -26.15 -1.69
C ARG A 30 5.16 -27.37 -2.38
N GLY A 31 6.47 -27.54 -2.25
CA GLY A 31 7.20 -28.70 -2.78
C GLY A 31 7.05 -28.85 -4.28
N TRP A 32 6.71 -30.05 -4.77
CA TRP A 32 6.55 -30.39 -6.18
C TRP A 32 5.50 -29.54 -6.91
N GLN A 33 4.53 -28.99 -6.22
CA GLN A 33 3.52 -28.11 -6.77
C GLN A 33 4.10 -26.80 -7.34
N ARG A 34 5.28 -26.40 -6.88
CA ARG A 34 6.01 -25.22 -7.41
C ARG A 34 6.34 -25.33 -8.91
N LEU A 35 6.56 -26.53 -9.42
CA LEU A 35 6.83 -26.75 -10.84
C LEU A 35 5.66 -26.32 -11.73
N ARG A 36 4.43 -26.41 -11.22
CA ARG A 36 3.21 -26.01 -11.95
C ARG A 36 2.98 -24.51 -11.96
N VAL A 37 3.57 -23.76 -11.03
CA VAL A 37 3.29 -22.31 -10.88
C VAL A 37 3.64 -21.56 -12.16
N ARG A 38 4.76 -21.86 -12.80
CA ARG A 38 5.16 -21.19 -14.06
C ARG A 38 4.14 -21.38 -15.18
N SER A 39 3.61 -22.59 -15.33
CA SER A 39 2.56 -22.87 -16.34
C SER A 39 1.26 -22.14 -16.00
N MET A 40 0.92 -22.03 -14.73
CA MET A 40 -0.26 -21.28 -14.26
C MET A 40 -0.08 -19.76 -14.43
N LEU A 41 1.12 -19.20 -14.18
CA LEU A 41 1.42 -17.81 -14.49
C LEU A 41 1.26 -17.49 -15.98
N ARG A 42 1.75 -18.37 -16.86
CA ARG A 42 1.53 -18.23 -18.31
C ARG A 42 0.04 -18.26 -18.64
N ARG A 43 -0.73 -19.16 -18.02
CA ARG A 43 -2.18 -19.25 -18.21
C ARG A 43 -2.89 -17.99 -17.69
N LEU A 44 -2.49 -17.48 -16.52
CA LEU A 44 -2.98 -16.23 -15.95
C LEU A 44 -2.77 -15.05 -16.90
N ALA A 45 -1.59 -14.94 -17.51
CA ALA A 45 -1.28 -13.92 -18.52
C ALA A 45 -2.15 -14.06 -19.79
N ARG A 46 -2.46 -15.29 -20.22
CA ARG A 46 -3.38 -15.56 -21.35
C ARG A 46 -4.81 -15.15 -21.06
N HIS A 47 -5.24 -15.15 -19.79
CA HIS A 47 -6.53 -14.60 -19.39
C HIS A 47 -6.54 -13.06 -19.32
N GLY A 48 -5.51 -12.39 -19.82
CA GLY A 48 -5.42 -10.93 -19.90
C GLY A 48 -5.05 -10.25 -18.59
N VAL A 49 -4.59 -11.00 -17.59
CA VAL A 49 -4.10 -10.41 -16.34
C VAL A 49 -2.74 -9.78 -16.59
N ARG A 50 -2.62 -8.48 -16.34
CA ARG A 50 -1.37 -7.70 -16.44
C ARG A 50 -0.90 -7.16 -15.10
N THR A 51 -1.81 -7.11 -14.13
CA THR A 51 -1.53 -6.62 -12.77
C THR A 51 -2.05 -7.62 -11.75
N ALA A 52 -1.27 -7.90 -10.72
CA ALA A 52 -1.64 -8.81 -9.65
C ALA A 52 -1.23 -8.30 -8.28
N VAL A 53 -2.04 -8.63 -7.28
CA VAL A 53 -1.66 -8.52 -5.88
C VAL A 53 -0.90 -9.79 -5.50
N PHE A 54 0.24 -9.64 -4.87
CA PHE A 54 1.07 -10.73 -4.39
C PHE A 54 1.02 -10.76 -2.86
N GLU A 55 0.72 -11.89 -2.27
CA GLU A 55 0.75 -12.09 -0.83
C GLU A 55 2.21 -12.08 -0.32
N ASP A 56 3.14 -12.58 -1.16
CA ASP A 56 4.59 -12.52 -0.94
C ASP A 56 5.34 -12.25 -2.25
N ASP A 57 6.61 -11.87 -2.16
CA ASP A 57 7.43 -11.46 -3.31
C ASP A 57 8.01 -12.64 -4.11
N THR A 58 7.86 -13.87 -3.62
CA THR A 58 8.50 -15.09 -4.17
C THR A 58 8.27 -15.26 -5.67
N TRP A 59 7.09 -14.89 -6.15
CA TRP A 59 6.69 -15.11 -7.54
C TRP A 59 6.70 -13.87 -8.42
N GLN A 60 7.03 -12.70 -7.89
CA GLN A 60 7.01 -11.44 -8.65
C GLN A 60 7.94 -11.46 -9.87
N THR A 61 9.19 -11.88 -9.68
CA THR A 61 10.17 -11.98 -10.78
C THR A 61 9.75 -13.00 -11.84
N ALA A 62 9.16 -14.12 -11.43
CA ALA A 62 8.66 -15.11 -12.38
C ALA A 62 7.41 -14.62 -13.12
N ALA A 63 6.52 -13.88 -12.47
CA ALA A 63 5.31 -13.30 -13.05
C ALA A 63 5.64 -12.19 -14.04
N ALA A 64 6.64 -11.35 -13.75
CA ALA A 64 7.11 -10.29 -14.63
C ALA A 64 7.55 -10.80 -16.00
N ARG A 65 8.14 -12.01 -16.07
CA ARG A 65 8.50 -12.67 -17.33
C ARG A 65 7.29 -12.94 -18.25
N TYR A 66 6.09 -12.99 -17.69
CA TYR A 66 4.83 -13.16 -18.43
C TYR A 66 4.05 -11.85 -18.55
N GLY A 67 4.66 -10.71 -18.22
CA GLY A 67 4.05 -9.38 -18.28
C GLY A 67 3.01 -9.15 -17.18
N ILE A 68 3.11 -9.86 -16.05
CA ILE A 68 2.27 -9.64 -14.87
C ILE A 68 3.09 -8.87 -13.84
N HIS A 69 2.68 -7.64 -13.55
CA HIS A 69 3.37 -6.75 -12.63
C HIS A 69 2.59 -6.62 -11.32
N PRO A 70 3.28 -6.35 -10.20
CA PRO A 70 2.59 -6.08 -8.94
C PRO A 70 1.73 -4.82 -9.05
N VAL A 71 0.56 -4.85 -8.43
CA VAL A 71 -0.24 -3.64 -8.23
C VAL A 71 0.60 -2.70 -7.36
N PRO A 72 0.69 -1.40 -7.69
CA PRO A 72 1.38 -0.42 -6.85
C PRO A 72 0.58 -0.18 -5.57
N VAL A 73 0.74 -1.10 -4.60
CA VAL A 73 -0.03 -1.12 -3.34
C VAL A 73 0.13 0.19 -2.57
N GLY A 74 1.30 0.82 -2.66
CA GLY A 74 1.54 2.14 -2.05
C GLY A 74 0.62 3.22 -2.61
N ALA A 75 0.48 3.28 -3.94
CA ALA A 75 -0.41 4.25 -4.59
C ALA A 75 -1.89 3.96 -4.26
N LEU A 76 -2.28 2.68 -4.21
CA LEU A 76 -3.63 2.28 -3.85
C LEU A 76 -3.94 2.63 -2.39
N ARG A 77 -3.02 2.32 -1.46
CA ARG A 77 -3.15 2.69 -0.03
C ARG A 77 -3.28 4.19 0.13
N LEU A 78 -2.51 4.97 -0.63
CA LEU A 78 -2.57 6.41 -0.59
C LEU A 78 -3.90 6.95 -1.14
N ALA A 79 -4.38 6.42 -2.26
CA ALA A 79 -5.66 6.80 -2.84
C ALA A 79 -6.85 6.48 -1.92
N LYS A 80 -6.72 5.43 -1.11
CA LYS A 80 -7.73 4.97 -0.15
C LYS A 80 -7.39 5.32 1.31
N LEU A 81 -6.41 6.19 1.54
CA LEU A 81 -5.91 6.49 2.88
C LEU A 81 -7.02 7.03 3.81
N GLU A 82 -7.91 7.85 3.28
CA GLU A 82 -9.03 8.43 4.03
C GLU A 82 -9.98 7.34 4.55
N GLU A 83 -10.39 6.42 3.67
CA GLU A 83 -11.24 5.28 4.02
C GLU A 83 -10.55 4.31 4.99
N LEU A 84 -9.25 4.06 4.78
CA LEU A 84 -8.45 3.22 5.68
C LEU A 84 -8.35 3.82 7.09
N LEU A 85 -8.16 5.14 7.19
CA LEU A 85 -8.10 5.82 8.49
C LEU A 85 -9.45 5.77 9.20
N ASP A 86 -10.57 5.85 8.50
CA ASP A 86 -11.90 5.70 9.09
C ASP A 86 -12.11 4.32 9.67
N CYS A 87 -11.60 3.27 9.01
CA CYS A 87 -11.72 1.90 9.48
C CYS A 87 -10.79 1.58 10.67
N VAL A 88 -9.53 2.05 10.61
CA VAL A 88 -8.48 1.64 11.56
C VAL A 88 -8.38 2.59 12.75
N CYS A 89 -8.60 3.89 12.51
CA CYS A 89 -8.43 4.94 13.51
C CYS A 89 -9.56 5.99 13.43
N PRO A 90 -10.82 5.62 13.73
CA PRO A 90 -11.95 6.55 13.61
C PRO A 90 -11.83 7.79 14.53
N ALA A 91 -11.05 7.70 15.62
CA ALA A 91 -10.85 8.77 16.58
C ALA A 91 -9.51 9.52 16.41
N LEU A 92 -9.12 9.82 15.17
CA LEU A 92 -7.88 10.59 14.87
C LEU A 92 -7.98 12.06 15.22
N SER A 93 -9.19 12.59 15.35
CA SER A 93 -9.41 14.01 15.67
C SER A 93 -8.73 14.39 16.98
N GLY A 94 -7.91 15.42 16.92
CA GLY A 94 -7.19 15.95 18.09
C GLY A 94 -5.93 15.17 18.51
N LYS A 95 -5.55 14.09 17.80
CA LYS A 95 -4.36 13.28 18.12
C LYS A 95 -3.12 13.74 17.35
N THR A 96 -1.96 13.38 17.89
CA THR A 96 -0.68 13.46 17.18
C THR A 96 -0.49 12.22 16.33
N VAL A 97 -0.13 12.42 15.07
CA VAL A 97 0.11 11.33 14.10
C VAL A 97 1.54 11.40 13.61
N ARG A 98 2.23 10.26 13.61
CA ARG A 98 3.59 10.17 13.06
C ARG A 98 3.52 9.81 11.58
N LEU A 99 4.14 10.64 10.73
CA LEU A 99 4.30 10.44 9.30
C LEU A 99 5.76 10.17 8.97
N ALA A 100 6.06 8.94 8.53
CA ALA A 100 7.37 8.61 7.98
C ALA A 100 7.47 9.12 6.53
N VAL A 101 8.41 10.03 6.31
CA VAL A 101 8.70 10.61 4.98
C VAL A 101 9.81 9.80 4.33
N GLY A 102 9.45 9.01 3.30
CA GLY A 102 10.41 8.30 2.48
C GLY A 102 11.01 9.20 1.40
N GLU A 103 11.82 8.62 0.52
CA GLU A 103 12.50 9.33 -0.59
C GLU A 103 11.53 10.01 -1.58
N ASN A 104 10.30 9.52 -1.69
CA ASN A 104 9.27 10.09 -2.55
C ASN A 104 8.46 11.20 -1.85
N GLY A 105 8.95 12.41 -1.87
CA GLY A 105 8.31 13.58 -1.25
C GLY A 105 6.87 13.87 -1.74
N GLY A 106 6.51 13.47 -2.96
CA GLY A 106 5.14 13.61 -3.48
C GLY A 106 4.13 12.75 -2.73
N THR A 107 4.49 11.51 -2.43
CA THR A 107 3.66 10.58 -1.64
C THR A 107 3.46 11.09 -0.21
N ALA A 108 4.53 11.63 0.39
CA ALA A 108 4.47 12.22 1.73
C ALA A 108 3.53 13.43 1.79
N ARG A 109 3.54 14.30 0.78
CA ARG A 109 2.63 15.44 0.69
C ARG A 109 1.16 15.01 0.60
N GLN A 110 0.85 14.01 -0.22
CA GLN A 110 -0.52 13.51 -0.35
C GLN A 110 -1.02 12.87 0.94
N ALA A 111 -0.19 12.07 1.61
CA ALA A 111 -0.51 11.51 2.92
C ALA A 111 -0.70 12.60 3.98
N ALA A 112 0.20 13.58 4.01
CA ALA A 112 0.13 14.72 4.91
C ALA A 112 -1.15 15.56 4.70
N GLN A 113 -1.59 15.72 3.45
CA GLN A 113 -2.84 16.41 3.12
C GLN A 113 -4.08 15.73 3.71
N VAL A 114 -4.15 14.40 3.65
CA VAL A 114 -5.25 13.63 4.23
C VAL A 114 -5.21 13.72 5.76
N LEU A 115 -4.02 13.57 6.35
CA LEU A 115 -3.83 13.63 7.80
C LEU A 115 -4.11 15.02 8.36
N ALA A 116 -3.77 16.09 7.64
CA ALA A 116 -3.98 17.46 8.09
C ALA A 116 -5.45 17.85 8.27
N LYS A 117 -6.37 17.14 7.61
CA LYS A 117 -7.81 17.33 7.81
C LYS A 117 -8.32 16.76 9.15
N ARG A 118 -7.55 15.89 9.80
CA ARG A 118 -8.01 15.07 10.93
C ARG A 118 -7.11 15.16 12.17
N ALA A 119 -5.79 15.24 11.97
CA ALA A 119 -4.83 15.28 13.05
C ALA A 119 -4.65 16.70 13.60
N ARG A 120 -4.39 16.81 14.92
CA ARG A 120 -4.03 18.08 15.56
C ARG A 120 -2.58 18.45 15.30
N TYR A 121 -1.70 17.45 15.26
CA TYR A 121 -0.27 17.61 15.08
C TYR A 121 0.29 16.45 14.25
N ILE A 122 1.22 16.74 13.35
CA ILE A 122 1.89 15.72 12.52
C ILE A 122 3.37 15.68 12.86
N GLU A 123 3.82 14.58 13.47
CA GLU A 123 5.22 14.32 13.72
C GLU A 123 5.88 13.78 12.44
N LEU A 124 6.87 14.49 11.91
CA LEU A 124 7.59 14.10 10.70
C LEU A 124 8.87 13.34 11.03
N THR A 125 9.07 12.21 10.37
CA THR A 125 10.25 11.35 10.52
C THR A 125 10.84 11.03 9.14
N PRO A 126 12.15 11.18 8.89
CA PRO A 126 13.18 11.67 9.79
C PRO A 126 13.05 13.17 10.09
N PRO A 127 13.73 13.68 11.14
CA PRO A 127 13.74 15.09 11.44
C PRO A 127 14.35 15.92 10.30
N GLY A 128 14.02 17.22 10.25
CA GLY A 128 14.54 18.11 9.20
C GLY A 128 13.61 18.35 8.01
N GLN A 129 12.37 17.85 8.03
CA GLN A 129 11.37 18.04 6.99
C GLN A 129 10.70 19.43 7.06
N THR A 130 11.53 20.50 7.15
CA THR A 130 11.06 21.88 7.37
C THR A 130 10.15 22.38 6.25
N ALA A 131 10.44 22.07 4.99
CA ALA A 131 9.63 22.48 3.85
C ALA A 131 8.22 21.87 3.89
N LEU A 132 8.10 20.61 4.29
CA LEU A 132 6.80 19.94 4.45
C LEU A 132 6.04 20.49 5.65
N ALA A 133 6.72 20.76 6.76
CA ALA A 133 6.14 21.35 7.95
C ALA A 133 5.58 22.76 7.69
N GLN A 134 6.36 23.61 7.02
CA GLN A 134 5.93 24.97 6.62
C GLN A 134 4.73 24.91 5.66
N TRP A 135 4.75 24.01 4.71
CA TRP A 135 3.64 23.84 3.77
C TRP A 135 2.35 23.38 4.48
N LEU A 136 2.44 22.45 5.46
CA LEU A 136 1.29 22.02 6.28
C LEU A 136 0.72 23.16 7.09
N LEU A 137 1.59 23.94 7.73
CA LEU A 137 1.16 25.10 8.54
C LEU A 137 0.50 26.15 7.65
N ALA A 138 1.12 26.53 6.54
CA ALA A 138 0.60 27.56 5.62
C ALA A 138 -0.70 27.17 4.93
N ARG A 139 -0.85 25.89 4.56
CA ARG A 139 -1.99 25.45 3.76
C ARG A 139 -3.18 24.95 4.57
N TYR A 140 -2.92 24.34 5.74
CA TYR A 140 -3.92 23.66 6.57
C TYR A 140 -3.98 24.16 8.01
N GLY A 141 -3.07 25.02 8.41
CA GLY A 141 -3.00 25.51 9.80
C GLY A 141 -2.57 24.41 10.79
N VAL A 142 -2.04 23.30 10.31
CA VAL A 142 -1.63 22.17 11.15
C VAL A 142 -0.15 22.26 11.45
N ALA A 143 0.19 22.29 12.74
CA ALA A 143 1.58 22.28 13.17
C ALA A 143 2.19 20.90 12.89
N ALA A 144 3.39 20.89 12.30
CA ALA A 144 4.15 19.70 12.05
C ALA A 144 5.63 19.92 12.38
N GLY A 145 6.32 18.88 12.86
CA GLY A 145 7.73 18.98 13.22
C GLY A 145 8.33 17.64 13.62
N SER A 146 9.63 17.62 13.93
CA SER A 146 10.29 16.43 14.49
C SER A 146 9.86 16.25 15.95
N GLY A 147 9.39 15.05 16.30
CA GLY A 147 9.03 14.67 17.66
C GLY A 147 10.25 14.67 18.58
N GLY A 148 10.49 15.79 19.22
CA GLY A 148 11.62 15.97 20.13
C GLY A 148 11.54 17.26 20.93
N GLN A 149 10.58 18.15 20.64
CA GLN A 149 10.44 19.44 21.32
C GLN A 149 9.07 19.64 21.97
N GLN A 150 8.55 18.62 22.65
CA GLN A 150 7.45 18.82 23.59
C GLN A 150 7.90 18.42 25.02
N ALA A 151 8.84 19.13 25.54
CA ALA A 151 9.09 19.14 26.96
C ALA A 151 9.68 20.50 27.30
N ALA A 152 8.85 21.50 27.52
CA ALA A 152 9.08 22.65 28.41
C ALA A 152 8.13 23.79 28.01
N ALA A 153 6.97 23.80 28.57
CA ALA A 153 6.26 25.01 29.01
C ALA A 153 5.18 24.58 30.00
#